data_43d59ef603b8ba49efd89a9c3771dcbe
#
_entry.id   43d59ef603b8ba49efd89a9c3771dcbe
#
_cell.length_a   1.000
_cell.length_b   1.000
_cell.length_c   1.000
_cell.angle_alpha   90.00
_cell.angle_beta   90.00
_cell.angle_gamma   90.00
#
_symmetry.space_group_name_H-M   'P 1'
#
loop_
_entity.id
_entity.type
_entity.pdbx_description
1 polymer ?
#
loop_
_entity_poly.entity_id
_entity_poly.type
_entity_poly.pdbx_seq_one_letter_code
_entity_poly.pdbx_strand_id
1 'polypeptide(L)'
;MKKIIIGLSVIFTLAFGFTGCDTDYVKYSGPDYIMFSDTLSVLPVQNNEEYFDIPVAATEACSYDRTLGVEILDKKTNAVEGWHFSLESNTVTIKAGERMANVRIRGIYDNIEITDSLGMVLQLVSKEESQWELYGTETKVILEKVCPFDIHL
;
A
#
# COMPACT_ATOMS: atom_id res chain seq x y z
N MET A 1 -36.94 -8.59 57.20
CA MET A 1 -36.83 -9.45 56.02
C MET A 1 -36.97 -8.75 54.67
N LYS A 2 -37.24 -7.46 54.59
CA LYS A 2 -37.36 -6.74 53.29
C LYS A 2 -36.07 -6.15 52.73
N LYS A 3 -34.98 -6.17 53.47
CA LYS A 3 -33.71 -5.55 53.02
C LYS A 3 -32.73 -6.50 52.35
N ILE A 4 -32.95 -7.82 52.42
CA ILE A 4 -32.02 -8.82 51.85
C ILE A 4 -32.37 -9.12 50.36
N ILE A 5 -33.62 -8.88 49.92
CA ILE A 5 -34.04 -9.19 48.55
C ILE A 5 -33.53 -8.17 47.55
N ILE A 6 -33.27 -6.93 47.98
CA ILE A 6 -32.79 -5.86 47.08
C ILE A 6 -31.30 -6.07 46.77
N GLY A 7 -30.51 -6.63 47.70
CA GLY A 7 -29.09 -6.93 47.47
C GLY A 7 -28.81 -8.04 46.47
N LEU A 8 -29.72 -9.01 46.37
CA LEU A 8 -29.53 -10.16 45.48
C LEU A 8 -29.88 -9.84 44.01
N SER A 9 -30.78 -8.86 43.81
CA SER A 9 -31.21 -8.45 42.48
C SER A 9 -30.15 -7.62 41.74
N VAL A 10 -29.32 -6.87 42.44
CA VAL A 10 -28.25 -6.03 41.85
C VAL A 10 -27.03 -6.85 41.42
N ILE A 11 -26.76 -7.97 42.10
CA ILE A 11 -25.62 -8.84 41.78
C ILE A 11 -25.92 -9.68 40.51
N PHE A 12 -27.19 -9.97 40.23
CA PHE A 12 -27.57 -10.79 39.09
C PHE A 12 -27.54 -10.00 37.75
N THR A 13 -27.63 -8.68 37.80
CA THR A 13 -27.60 -7.83 36.60
C THR A 13 -26.19 -7.51 36.10
N LEU A 14 -25.14 -7.75 36.88
CA LEU A 14 -23.74 -7.53 36.50
C LEU A 14 -23.07 -8.74 35.83
N ALA A 15 -23.71 -9.91 35.78
CA ALA A 15 -23.13 -11.15 35.26
C ALA A 15 -23.40 -11.39 33.76
N PHE A 16 -24.18 -10.53 33.09
CA PHE A 16 -24.52 -10.73 31.66
C PHE A 16 -23.80 -9.78 30.67
N GLY A 17 -22.73 -9.10 31.08
CA GLY A 17 -22.11 -8.01 30.33
C GLY A 17 -20.89 -8.35 29.50
N PHE A 18 -20.40 -9.59 29.42
CA PHE A 18 -19.18 -9.94 28.66
C PHE A 18 -19.34 -11.22 27.84
N THR A 19 -20.32 -11.27 26.94
CA THR A 19 -20.15 -12.10 25.77
C THR A 19 -19.33 -11.29 24.77
N GLY A 20 -18.01 -11.31 24.93
CA GLY A 20 -17.13 -10.87 23.89
C GLY A 20 -17.42 -11.70 22.64
N CYS A 21 -17.71 -11.06 21.51
CA CYS A 21 -17.67 -11.71 20.23
C CYS A 21 -16.23 -12.19 20.02
N ASP A 22 -15.96 -13.46 20.30
CA ASP A 22 -14.83 -14.17 19.70
C ASP A 22 -15.13 -14.23 18.20
N THR A 23 -14.76 -13.17 17.48
CA THR A 23 -14.60 -13.28 16.04
C THR A 23 -13.35 -14.13 15.83
N ASP A 24 -13.55 -15.40 15.55
CA ASP A 24 -12.51 -16.27 15.00
C ASP A 24 -12.08 -15.66 13.66
N TYR A 25 -11.07 -14.80 13.72
CA TYR A 25 -10.41 -14.32 12.52
C TYR A 25 -9.76 -15.53 11.86
N VAL A 26 -10.24 -15.89 10.68
CA VAL A 26 -9.57 -16.91 9.86
C VAL A 26 -8.18 -16.36 9.56
N LYS A 27 -7.18 -16.89 10.28
CA LYS A 27 -5.80 -16.55 10.05
C LYS A 27 -5.37 -17.12 8.71
N TYR A 28 -4.85 -16.27 7.82
CA TYR A 28 -4.25 -16.74 6.59
C TYR A 28 -3.14 -17.76 6.90
N SER A 29 -3.19 -18.93 6.23
CA SER A 29 -2.23 -20.03 6.39
C SER A 29 -1.61 -20.48 5.07
N GLY A 30 -1.69 -19.62 4.05
CA GLY A 30 -1.07 -19.85 2.75
C GLY A 30 0.40 -19.44 2.69
N PRO A 31 1.05 -19.53 1.51
CA PRO A 31 2.39 -19.02 1.28
C PRO A 31 2.49 -17.52 1.54
N ASP A 32 3.66 -17.04 1.93
CA ASP A 32 3.90 -15.60 2.06
C ASP A 32 4.11 -15.00 0.66
N TYR A 33 3.21 -14.10 0.27
CA TYR A 33 3.28 -13.39 -1.00
C TYR A 33 3.63 -11.92 -0.77
N ILE A 34 4.41 -11.36 -1.70
CA ILE A 34 4.63 -9.91 -1.79
C ILE A 34 4.12 -9.44 -3.15
N MET A 35 3.36 -8.34 -3.16
CA MET A 35 2.68 -7.82 -4.33
C MET A 35 2.52 -6.30 -4.27
N PHE A 36 2.30 -5.67 -5.42
CA PHE A 36 1.67 -4.35 -5.41
C PHE A 36 0.22 -4.45 -4.93
N SER A 37 -0.20 -3.53 -4.08
CA SER A 37 -1.59 -3.52 -3.58
C SER A 37 -2.60 -3.21 -4.68
N ASP A 38 -2.19 -2.41 -5.67
CA ASP A 38 -3.01 -1.98 -6.79
C ASP A 38 -2.34 -2.31 -8.12
N THR A 39 -3.13 -2.73 -9.10
CA THR A 39 -2.67 -2.99 -10.47
C THR A 39 -2.61 -1.74 -11.33
N LEU A 40 -3.28 -0.67 -10.90
CA LEU A 40 -3.36 0.62 -11.57
C LEU A 40 -3.42 1.74 -10.53
N SER A 41 -2.56 2.73 -10.68
CA SER A 41 -2.56 3.96 -9.90
C SER A 41 -2.55 5.17 -10.81
N VAL A 42 -3.19 6.26 -10.41
CA VAL A 42 -3.12 7.56 -11.07
C VAL A 42 -2.31 8.48 -10.18
N LEU A 43 -1.21 9.01 -10.72
CA LEU A 43 -0.36 9.96 -10.03
C LEU A 43 -0.76 11.37 -10.46
N PRO A 44 -1.41 12.15 -9.58
CA PRO A 44 -1.73 13.54 -9.86
C PRO A 44 -0.44 14.37 -9.74
N VAL A 45 0.09 14.80 -10.90
CA VAL A 45 1.31 15.58 -10.94
C VAL A 45 0.99 17.04 -10.71
N GLN A 46 1.39 17.55 -9.56
CA GLN A 46 1.24 18.94 -9.13
C GLN A 46 2.59 19.65 -9.14
N ASN A 47 2.59 20.98 -9.20
CA ASN A 47 3.81 21.78 -9.09
C ASN A 47 4.21 21.98 -7.62
N ASN A 48 4.44 20.87 -6.89
CA ASN A 48 4.78 20.89 -5.47
C ASN A 48 5.96 19.96 -5.10
N GLU A 49 6.54 19.27 -6.09
CA GLU A 49 7.64 18.32 -5.93
C GLU A 49 7.38 17.17 -4.92
N GLU A 50 6.12 16.90 -4.59
CA GLU A 50 5.76 15.83 -3.66
C GLU A 50 5.90 14.45 -4.29
N TYR A 51 6.23 13.48 -3.45
CA TYR A 51 6.24 12.07 -3.82
C TYR A 51 4.86 11.45 -3.62
N PHE A 52 4.51 10.59 -4.55
CA PHE A 52 3.33 9.74 -4.52
C PHE A 52 3.72 8.32 -4.11
N ASP A 53 2.97 7.74 -3.19
CA ASP A 53 3.22 6.43 -2.62
C ASP A 53 2.47 5.34 -3.40
N ILE A 54 3.21 4.37 -3.94
CA ILE A 54 2.67 3.15 -4.55
C ILE A 54 2.84 2.01 -3.53
N PRO A 55 1.75 1.50 -2.93
CA PRO A 55 1.86 0.54 -1.85
C PRO A 55 2.22 -0.85 -2.34
N VAL A 56 3.16 -1.46 -1.62
CA VAL A 56 3.57 -2.87 -1.73
C VAL A 56 3.17 -3.57 -0.43
N ALA A 57 2.48 -4.69 -0.55
CA ALA A 57 1.95 -5.45 0.57
C ALA A 57 2.53 -6.86 0.63
N ALA A 58 2.65 -7.39 1.83
CA ALA A 58 2.95 -8.79 2.13
C ALA A 58 1.80 -9.44 2.89
N THR A 59 1.53 -10.71 2.63
CA THR A 59 0.47 -11.47 3.31
C THR A 59 0.80 -11.72 4.78
N GLU A 60 2.08 -11.91 5.10
CA GLU A 60 2.56 -12.17 6.45
C GLU A 60 3.60 -11.13 6.90
N ALA A 61 3.67 -10.88 8.22
CA ALA A 61 4.75 -10.13 8.83
C ALA A 61 5.91 -11.07 9.16
N CYS A 62 7.13 -10.69 8.79
CA CYS A 62 8.34 -11.46 9.10
C CYS A 62 9.18 -10.78 10.19
N SER A 63 10.07 -11.55 10.83
CA SER A 63 10.99 -11.04 11.84
C SER A 63 12.25 -10.37 11.27
N TYR A 64 12.34 -10.25 9.94
CA TYR A 64 13.47 -9.68 9.21
C TYR A 64 12.97 -8.73 8.11
N ASP A 65 13.87 -7.85 7.65
CA ASP A 65 13.59 -6.93 6.55
C ASP A 65 13.55 -7.69 5.20
N ARG A 66 12.57 -7.35 4.35
CA ARG A 66 12.43 -7.92 2.99
C ARG A 66 12.63 -6.81 1.98
N THR A 67 13.72 -6.90 1.20
CA THR A 67 14.06 -5.89 0.18
C THR A 67 13.88 -6.47 -1.21
N LEU A 68 13.10 -5.76 -2.03
CA LEU A 68 12.86 -6.08 -3.44
C LEU A 68 13.45 -5.01 -4.33
N GLY A 69 13.84 -5.41 -5.54
CA GLY A 69 14.11 -4.47 -6.63
C GLY A 69 12.80 -3.94 -7.22
N VAL A 70 12.86 -2.71 -7.71
CA VAL A 70 11.77 -2.08 -8.48
C VAL A 70 12.35 -1.74 -9.85
N GLU A 71 11.81 -2.33 -10.90
CA GLU A 71 12.22 -2.12 -12.27
C GLU A 71 11.11 -1.45 -13.08
N ILE A 72 11.51 -0.62 -14.05
CA ILE A 72 10.61 -0.02 -15.02
C ILE A 72 10.60 -0.89 -16.26
N LEU A 73 9.42 -1.32 -16.70
CA LEU A 73 9.28 -2.10 -17.93
C LEU A 73 9.21 -1.18 -19.15
N ASP A 74 10.34 -0.90 -19.77
CA ASP A 74 10.45 0.03 -20.92
C ASP A 74 9.48 -0.27 -22.06
N LYS A 75 9.23 -1.55 -22.38
CA LYS A 75 8.33 -1.96 -23.44
C LYS A 75 6.86 -1.63 -23.19
N LYS A 76 6.50 -1.39 -21.93
CA LYS A 76 5.13 -1.08 -21.48
C LYS A 76 5.00 0.36 -20.99
N THR A 77 6.08 1.13 -21.06
CA THR A 77 6.21 2.48 -20.50
C THR A 77 6.43 3.47 -21.63
N ASN A 78 5.68 4.58 -21.65
CA ASN A 78 5.89 5.71 -22.56
C ASN A 78 6.35 6.98 -21.83
N ALA A 79 6.31 6.99 -20.52
CA ALA A 79 6.94 8.02 -19.70
C ALA A 79 8.47 7.77 -19.61
N VAL A 80 9.27 8.80 -19.54
CA VAL A 80 10.74 8.72 -19.48
C VAL A 80 11.21 9.10 -18.08
N GLU A 81 11.95 8.18 -17.44
CA GLU A 81 12.57 8.44 -16.15
C GLU A 81 13.61 9.57 -16.27
N GLY A 82 13.66 10.45 -15.28
CA GLY A 82 14.52 11.63 -15.28
C GLY A 82 13.98 12.80 -16.11
N TRP A 83 12.93 12.58 -16.93
CA TRP A 83 12.29 13.63 -17.72
C TRP A 83 10.83 13.86 -17.30
N HIS A 84 9.99 12.82 -17.27
CA HIS A 84 8.58 12.94 -16.87
C HIS A 84 8.35 12.59 -15.40
N PHE A 85 9.19 11.73 -14.85
CA PHE A 85 9.11 11.29 -13.46
C PHE A 85 10.48 10.88 -12.90
N SER A 86 10.55 10.71 -11.59
CA SER A 86 11.71 10.11 -10.91
C SER A 86 11.23 9.15 -9.82
N LEU A 87 11.93 8.02 -9.69
CA LEU A 87 11.82 7.14 -8.53
C LEU A 87 12.72 7.68 -7.41
N GLU A 88 12.25 7.62 -6.16
CA GLU A 88 13.09 7.93 -5.00
C GLU A 88 14.18 6.85 -4.82
N SER A 89 13.82 5.59 -5.08
CA SER A 89 14.72 4.44 -5.00
C SER A 89 14.28 3.35 -5.97
N ASN A 90 15.25 2.60 -6.50
CA ASN A 90 14.99 1.39 -7.28
C ASN A 90 14.82 0.14 -6.41
N THR A 91 14.63 0.30 -5.11
CA THR A 91 14.33 -0.77 -4.16
C THR A 91 13.25 -0.35 -3.18
N VAL A 92 12.49 -1.32 -2.70
CA VAL A 92 11.51 -1.15 -1.63
C VAL A 92 11.79 -2.17 -0.52
N THR A 93 11.73 -1.73 0.73
CA THR A 93 12.00 -2.59 1.90
C THR A 93 10.79 -2.62 2.82
N ILE A 94 10.19 -3.80 2.99
CA ILE A 94 9.21 -4.07 4.04
C ILE A 94 9.99 -4.41 5.30
N LYS A 95 9.86 -3.59 6.34
CA LYS A 95 10.61 -3.74 7.59
C LYS A 95 10.13 -4.93 8.40
N ALA A 96 11.01 -5.46 9.25
CA ALA A 96 10.67 -6.51 10.21
C ALA A 96 9.43 -6.13 11.02
N GLY A 97 8.47 -7.05 11.11
CA GLY A 97 7.19 -6.85 11.78
C GLY A 97 6.13 -6.09 10.97
N GLU A 98 6.48 -5.54 9.82
CA GLU A 98 5.56 -4.82 8.94
C GLU A 98 5.08 -5.68 7.77
N ARG A 99 3.96 -5.27 7.19
CA ARG A 99 3.35 -5.91 6.00
C ARG A 99 3.24 -4.97 4.81
N MET A 100 3.61 -3.72 4.98
CA MET A 100 3.47 -2.69 3.95
C MET A 100 4.76 -1.88 3.83
N ALA A 101 5.04 -1.48 2.59
CA ALA A 101 6.03 -0.46 2.26
C ALA A 101 5.56 0.29 1.02
N ASN A 102 6.21 1.40 0.69
CA ASN A 102 5.83 2.21 -0.46
C ASN A 102 7.00 2.37 -1.42
N VAL A 103 6.72 2.22 -2.71
CA VAL A 103 7.56 2.75 -3.78
C VAL A 103 7.15 4.20 -3.99
N ARG A 104 8.11 5.12 -3.92
CA ARG A 104 7.84 6.55 -4.00
C ARG A 104 8.25 7.13 -5.34
N ILE A 105 7.30 7.78 -6.00
CA ILE A 105 7.45 8.36 -7.34
C ILE A 105 7.08 9.83 -7.29
N ARG A 106 7.83 10.66 -7.99
CA ARG A 106 7.54 12.06 -8.20
C ARG A 106 7.39 12.35 -9.68
N GLY A 107 6.30 13.01 -10.08
CA GLY A 107 6.13 13.56 -11.42
C GLY A 107 6.91 14.87 -11.57
N ILE A 108 7.46 15.10 -12.77
CA ILE A 108 8.17 16.34 -13.11
C ILE A 108 7.20 17.24 -13.89
N TYR A 109 6.54 18.14 -13.15
CA TYR A 109 5.41 18.94 -13.63
C TYR A 109 5.67 19.71 -14.93
N ASP A 110 6.83 20.34 -15.05
CA ASP A 110 7.17 21.20 -16.18
C ASP A 110 7.34 20.44 -17.51
N ASN A 111 7.59 19.13 -17.43
CA ASN A 111 7.85 18.28 -18.58
C ASN A 111 6.64 17.43 -19.02
N ILE A 112 5.48 17.66 -18.43
CA ILE A 112 4.23 16.96 -18.76
C ILE A 112 3.23 17.99 -19.30
N GLU A 113 2.65 17.69 -20.46
CA GLU A 113 1.56 18.51 -21.03
C GLU A 113 0.19 17.98 -20.53
N ILE A 114 -0.82 18.86 -20.47
CA ILE A 114 -2.18 18.48 -20.01
C ILE A 114 -2.81 17.42 -20.92
N THR A 115 -2.43 17.43 -22.19
CA THR A 115 -2.93 16.50 -23.23
C THR A 115 -2.15 15.20 -23.31
N ASP A 116 -1.06 15.07 -22.53
CA ASP A 116 -0.23 13.87 -22.55
C ASP A 116 -0.95 12.68 -21.90
N SER A 117 -0.82 11.52 -22.54
CA SER A 117 -1.23 10.23 -21.97
C SER A 117 0.01 9.43 -21.62
N LEU A 118 0.64 9.82 -20.52
CA LEU A 118 1.87 9.22 -20.04
C LEU A 118 1.59 8.15 -18.98
N GLY A 119 2.32 7.05 -19.06
CA GLY A 119 2.25 6.00 -18.07
C GLY A 119 3.52 5.17 -18.02
N MET A 120 3.73 4.56 -16.88
CA MET A 120 4.81 3.62 -16.66
C MET A 120 4.26 2.31 -16.08
N VAL A 121 5.00 1.23 -16.28
CA VAL A 121 4.75 -0.04 -15.59
C VAL A 121 5.95 -0.37 -14.75
N LEU A 122 5.70 -0.54 -13.46
CA LEU A 122 6.69 -0.96 -12.47
C LEU A 122 6.58 -2.46 -12.25
N GLN A 123 7.70 -3.11 -12.02
CA GLN A 123 7.79 -4.52 -11.69
C GLN A 123 8.61 -4.73 -10.41
N LEU A 124 8.07 -5.56 -9.50
CA LEU A 124 8.84 -6.07 -8.35
C LEU A 124 9.71 -7.23 -8.80
N VAL A 125 10.97 -7.21 -8.41
CA VAL A 125 11.93 -8.29 -8.68
C VAL A 125 12.60 -8.72 -7.38
N SER A 126 12.70 -10.04 -7.18
CA SER A 126 13.50 -10.60 -6.10
C SER A 126 14.93 -10.77 -6.56
N LYS A 127 15.89 -10.35 -5.73
CA LYS A 127 17.32 -10.50 -6.02
C LYS A 127 17.95 -11.73 -5.37
N GLU A 128 17.23 -12.41 -4.49
CA GLU A 128 17.70 -13.54 -3.70
C GLU A 128 16.71 -14.71 -3.73
N GLU A 129 17.17 -15.92 -3.45
CA GLU A 129 16.30 -17.05 -3.14
C GLU A 129 15.56 -16.75 -1.85
N SER A 130 14.31 -16.31 -1.99
CA SER A 130 13.48 -15.85 -0.89
C SER A 130 12.51 -16.94 -0.45
N GLN A 131 12.18 -16.96 0.84
CA GLN A 131 11.17 -17.83 1.42
C GLN A 131 9.72 -17.38 1.13
N TRP A 132 9.57 -16.34 0.31
CA TRP A 132 8.30 -15.73 -0.06
C TRP A 132 8.19 -15.66 -1.59
N GLU A 133 6.97 -15.72 -2.08
CA GLU A 133 6.65 -15.70 -3.49
C GLU A 133 6.21 -14.32 -3.96
N LEU A 134 6.48 -14.01 -5.22
CA LEU A 134 5.98 -12.80 -5.86
C LEU A 134 4.65 -13.10 -6.57
N TYR A 135 3.64 -12.29 -6.27
CA TYR A 135 2.35 -12.32 -6.95
C TYR A 135 1.91 -10.88 -7.23
N GLY A 136 1.26 -10.63 -8.37
CA GLY A 136 0.89 -9.26 -8.71
C GLY A 136 2.09 -8.33 -8.80
N THR A 137 3.14 -8.77 -9.51
CA THR A 137 4.44 -8.09 -9.55
C THR A 137 4.45 -6.81 -10.35
N GLU A 138 3.44 -6.57 -11.20
CA GLU A 138 3.35 -5.40 -12.05
C GLU A 138 2.24 -4.46 -11.58
N THR A 139 2.52 -3.16 -11.62
CA THR A 139 1.52 -2.11 -11.48
C THR A 139 1.70 -1.06 -12.55
N LYS A 140 0.60 -0.54 -13.10
CA LYS A 140 0.62 0.58 -14.04
C LYS A 140 0.38 1.88 -13.28
N VAL A 141 1.20 2.88 -13.55
CA VAL A 141 1.04 4.23 -13.02
C VAL A 141 0.81 5.19 -14.18
N ILE A 142 -0.31 5.91 -14.14
CA ILE A 142 -0.65 6.95 -15.11
C ILE A 142 -0.27 8.30 -14.51
N LEU A 143 0.47 9.11 -15.26
CA LEU A 143 0.81 10.48 -14.88
C LEU A 143 -0.28 11.43 -15.38
N GLU A 144 -0.91 12.16 -14.49
CA GLU A 144 -1.96 13.13 -14.82
C GLU A 144 -1.57 14.51 -14.31
N LYS A 145 -1.34 15.46 -15.22
CA LYS A 145 -1.03 16.83 -14.83
C LYS A 145 -2.27 17.53 -14.30
N VAL A 146 -2.19 18.00 -13.07
CA VAL A 146 -3.28 18.72 -12.40
C VAL A 146 -3.07 20.23 -12.57
N CYS A 147 -4.07 20.89 -13.15
CA CYS A 147 -4.06 22.35 -13.24
C CYS A 147 -4.25 22.99 -11.87
N PRO A 148 -3.51 24.08 -11.53
CA PRO A 148 -3.62 24.74 -10.23
C PRO A 148 -4.99 25.40 -9.99
N PHE A 149 -5.87 25.46 -11.00
CA PHE A 149 -7.20 26.07 -10.90
C PHE A 149 -8.37 25.08 -10.74
N ASP A 150 -8.10 23.77 -10.74
CA ASP A 150 -9.13 22.75 -10.55
C ASP A 150 -9.46 22.46 -9.08
N ILE A 151 -9.22 23.39 -8.19
CA ILE A 151 -9.76 23.35 -6.83
C ILE A 151 -11.24 23.76 -6.92
N HIS A 152 -12.09 22.85 -7.35
CA HIS A 152 -13.51 22.99 -7.13
C HIS A 152 -13.80 22.67 -5.66
N LEU A 153 -14.20 23.74 -4.95
CA LEU A 153 -14.77 23.75 -3.61
C LEU A 153 -15.99 22.82 -3.49
#